data_76c37086cc315e87fca70908a7978ad6
#
_entry.id   76c37086cc315e87fca70908a7978ad6
#
_cell.length_a   1.000
_cell.length_b   1.000
_cell.length_c   1.000
_cell.angle_alpha   90.00
_cell.angle_beta   90.00
_cell.angle_gamma   90.00
#
_symmetry.space_group_name_H-M   'P 1'
#
loop_
_entity.id
_entity.type
_entity.pdbx_description
1 polymer ?
#
loop_
_entity_poly.entity_id
_entity_poly.type
_entity_poly.pdbx_seq_one_letter_code
_entity_poly.pdbx_strand_id
1 'polypeptide(L)'
;MMRLDNFDLNLLVAFEVLLEERSVTRAAKRLNVTQSAMSAALKRLRESFQDELLILHGKKMIPTQHALTLAPEVSTTLMRLKTLIATGTGFDPATSKRRFQINASDYITTVLLVPLIEHLQIEAPEIRLNLSLPSAQSARRLEAGEIDLLMTPNEFLETDHP
;
A
#
# COMPACT_ATOMS: atom_id res chain seq x y z
N MET A 1 8.30 -24.30 8.69
CA MET A 1 8.71 -22.88 8.71
C MET A 1 8.83 -22.42 7.28
N MET A 2 8.03 -21.41 6.88
CA MET A 2 8.07 -20.84 5.53
C MET A 2 9.44 -20.17 5.29
N ARG A 3 10.08 -20.45 4.14
CA ARG A 3 11.38 -19.86 3.77
C ARG A 3 11.15 -18.91 2.60
N LEU A 4 11.67 -17.70 2.69
CA LEU A 4 11.46 -16.64 1.70
C LEU A 4 12.01 -17.04 0.31
N ASP A 5 13.10 -17.81 0.28
CA ASP A 5 13.75 -18.32 -0.94
C ASP A 5 12.82 -19.21 -1.80
N ASN A 6 11.78 -19.81 -1.18
CA ASN A 6 10.81 -20.67 -1.86
C ASN A 6 9.42 -20.04 -1.99
N PHE A 7 9.25 -18.80 -1.51
CA PHE A 7 7.99 -18.11 -1.56
C PHE A 7 7.93 -17.16 -2.77
N ASP A 8 6.95 -17.35 -3.61
CA ASP A 8 6.68 -16.50 -4.75
C ASP A 8 6.01 -15.19 -4.29
N LEU A 9 6.74 -14.09 -4.30
CA LEU A 9 6.24 -12.78 -3.86
C LEU A 9 5.03 -12.29 -4.66
N ASN A 10 4.82 -12.77 -5.91
CA ASN A 10 3.62 -12.43 -6.66
C ASN A 10 2.34 -12.98 -6.01
N LEU A 11 2.46 -13.98 -5.14
CA LEU A 11 1.32 -14.47 -4.37
C LEU A 11 0.77 -13.40 -3.40
N LEU A 12 1.60 -12.47 -2.91
CA LEU A 12 1.12 -11.36 -2.09
C LEU A 12 0.24 -10.41 -2.88
N VAL A 13 0.55 -10.17 -4.16
CA VAL A 13 -0.30 -9.38 -5.06
C VAL A 13 -1.64 -10.10 -5.30
N ALA A 14 -1.59 -11.42 -5.51
CA ALA A 14 -2.82 -12.21 -5.64
C ALA A 14 -3.65 -12.20 -4.35
N PHE A 15 -3.02 -12.25 -3.17
CA PHE A 15 -3.67 -12.17 -1.88
C PHE A 15 -4.42 -10.84 -1.70
N GLU A 16 -3.75 -9.70 -1.93
CA GLU A 16 -4.35 -8.36 -1.84
C GLU A 16 -5.60 -8.26 -2.73
N VAL A 17 -5.49 -8.63 -3.99
CA VAL A 17 -6.60 -8.56 -4.95
C VAL A 17 -7.73 -9.55 -4.61
N LEU A 18 -7.41 -10.74 -4.11
CA LEU A 18 -8.42 -11.72 -3.66
C LEU A 18 -9.22 -11.21 -2.47
N LEU A 19 -8.58 -10.52 -1.51
CA LEU A 19 -9.27 -9.93 -0.36
C LEU A 19 -10.20 -8.79 -0.75
N GLU A 20 -9.79 -7.94 -1.68
CA GLU A 20 -10.60 -6.83 -2.18
C GLU A 20 -11.80 -7.34 -2.99
N GLU A 21 -11.56 -8.22 -3.95
CA GLU A 21 -12.59 -8.72 -4.87
C GLU A 21 -13.53 -9.75 -4.24
N ARG A 22 -13.05 -10.48 -3.23
CA ARG A 22 -13.80 -11.60 -2.60
C ARG A 22 -14.40 -12.57 -3.63
N SER A 23 -13.66 -12.78 -4.72
CA SER A 23 -14.05 -13.61 -5.85
C SER A 23 -12.83 -13.98 -6.69
N VAL A 24 -12.58 -15.27 -6.81
CA VAL A 24 -11.47 -15.79 -7.63
C VAL A 24 -11.59 -15.34 -9.10
N THR A 25 -12.81 -15.35 -9.64
CA THR A 25 -13.05 -14.97 -11.04
C THR A 25 -12.80 -13.47 -11.27
N ARG A 26 -13.23 -12.58 -10.35
CA ARG A 26 -12.96 -11.14 -10.48
C ARG A 26 -11.48 -10.82 -10.25
N ALA A 27 -10.87 -11.45 -9.26
CA ALA A 27 -9.44 -11.32 -9.01
C ALA A 27 -8.59 -11.75 -10.23
N ALA A 28 -8.95 -12.86 -10.86
CA ALA A 28 -8.30 -13.33 -12.09
C ALA A 28 -8.41 -12.30 -13.22
N LYS A 29 -9.60 -11.75 -13.45
CA LYS A 29 -9.82 -10.70 -14.46
C LYS A 29 -8.97 -9.45 -14.18
N ARG A 30 -8.93 -9.01 -12.91
CA ARG A 30 -8.19 -7.80 -12.51
C ARG A 30 -6.68 -7.95 -12.71
N LEU A 31 -6.14 -9.14 -12.49
CA LEU A 31 -4.71 -9.44 -12.69
C LEU A 31 -4.38 -9.97 -14.10
N ASN A 32 -5.36 -10.03 -15.02
CA ASN A 32 -5.20 -10.54 -16.38
C ASN A 32 -4.62 -11.97 -16.41
N VAL A 33 -5.07 -12.83 -15.48
CA VAL A 33 -4.71 -14.25 -15.46
C VAL A 33 -5.96 -15.12 -15.63
N THR A 34 -5.76 -16.43 -15.84
CA THR A 34 -6.87 -17.39 -15.88
C THR A 34 -7.43 -17.64 -14.50
N GLN A 35 -8.72 -18.03 -14.41
CA GLN A 35 -9.33 -18.42 -13.14
C GLN A 35 -8.60 -19.61 -12.50
N SER A 36 -8.13 -20.57 -13.31
CA SER A 36 -7.33 -21.71 -12.83
C SER A 36 -6.02 -21.28 -12.21
N ALA A 37 -5.31 -20.33 -12.83
CA ALA A 37 -4.08 -19.76 -12.27
C ALA A 37 -4.35 -19.04 -10.92
N MET A 38 -5.42 -18.26 -10.83
CA MET A 38 -5.80 -17.59 -9.59
C MET A 38 -6.22 -18.60 -8.49
N SER A 39 -6.91 -19.66 -8.86
CA SER A 39 -7.26 -20.75 -7.91
C SER A 39 -6.00 -21.46 -7.40
N ALA A 40 -5.02 -21.71 -8.28
CA ALA A 40 -3.74 -22.28 -7.90
C ALA A 40 -2.93 -21.33 -6.97
N ALA A 41 -2.96 -20.03 -7.25
CA ALA A 41 -2.36 -19.01 -6.37
C ALA A 41 -2.99 -19.03 -4.97
N LEU A 42 -4.32 -19.05 -4.88
CA LEU A 42 -5.03 -19.16 -3.59
C LEU A 42 -4.69 -20.45 -2.84
N LYS A 43 -4.57 -21.57 -3.55
CA LYS A 43 -4.15 -22.84 -2.94
C LYS A 43 -2.74 -22.72 -2.34
N ARG A 44 -1.77 -22.18 -3.09
CA ARG A 44 -0.38 -21.97 -2.61
C ARG A 44 -0.33 -21.00 -1.42
N LEU A 45 -1.15 -19.95 -1.42
CA LEU A 45 -1.29 -19.03 -0.28
C LEU A 45 -1.78 -19.76 0.97
N ARG A 46 -2.83 -20.59 0.86
CA ARG A 46 -3.35 -21.41 1.96
C ARG A 46 -2.29 -22.34 2.53
N GLU A 47 -1.54 -23.01 1.67
CA GLU A 47 -0.44 -23.87 2.07
C GLU A 47 0.68 -23.09 2.79
N SER A 48 1.02 -21.89 2.31
CA SER A 48 2.06 -21.06 2.88
C SER A 48 1.69 -20.47 4.23
N PHE A 49 0.46 -19.96 4.37
CA PHE A 49 -0.02 -19.34 5.60
C PHE A 49 -0.71 -20.32 6.57
N GLN A 50 -0.90 -21.59 6.16
CA GLN A 50 -1.60 -22.62 6.94
C GLN A 50 -3.00 -22.15 7.39
N ASP A 51 -3.68 -21.41 6.51
CA ASP A 51 -4.99 -20.83 6.74
C ASP A 51 -5.79 -20.81 5.44
N GLU A 52 -7.10 -20.94 5.53
CA GLU A 52 -8.02 -20.90 4.38
C GLU A 52 -8.04 -19.51 3.69
N LEU A 53 -7.67 -18.44 4.38
CA LEU A 53 -7.63 -17.04 3.98
C LEU A 53 -8.96 -16.48 3.49
N LEU A 54 -9.65 -17.21 2.63
CA LEU A 54 -10.98 -16.91 2.10
C LEU A 54 -11.85 -18.17 2.14
N ILE A 55 -12.92 -18.14 2.91
CA ILE A 55 -13.89 -19.22 3.05
C ILE A 55 -15.16 -18.91 2.28
N LEU A 56 -15.76 -19.92 1.66
CA LEU A 56 -17.03 -19.77 0.97
C LEU A 56 -18.19 -19.78 1.98
N HIS A 57 -18.95 -18.70 2.04
CA HIS A 57 -20.17 -18.60 2.83
C HIS A 57 -21.36 -18.29 1.90
N GLY A 58 -22.17 -19.30 1.61
CA GLY A 58 -23.18 -19.20 0.56
C GLY A 58 -22.52 -18.99 -0.82
N LYS A 59 -22.82 -17.86 -1.46
CA LYS A 59 -22.25 -17.48 -2.76
C LYS A 59 -21.11 -16.45 -2.66
N LYS A 60 -20.69 -16.06 -1.44
CA LYS A 60 -19.67 -15.04 -1.20
C LYS A 60 -18.44 -15.67 -0.56
N MET A 61 -17.27 -15.19 -0.95
CA MET A 61 -16.03 -15.49 -0.23
C MET A 61 -15.84 -14.46 0.89
N ILE A 62 -15.55 -14.96 2.10
CA ILE A 62 -15.35 -14.14 3.30
C ILE A 62 -13.92 -14.38 3.79
N PRO A 63 -13.16 -13.30 4.10
CA PRO A 63 -11.81 -13.45 4.65
C PRO A 63 -11.88 -14.06 6.06
N THR A 64 -10.88 -14.87 6.38
CA THR A 64 -10.65 -15.36 7.76
C THR A 64 -10.12 -14.21 8.63
N GLN A 65 -10.18 -14.39 9.96
CA GLN A 65 -9.59 -13.43 10.88
C GLN A 65 -8.07 -13.30 10.66
N HIS A 66 -7.40 -14.41 10.33
CA HIS A 66 -5.98 -14.40 10.00
C HIS A 66 -5.68 -13.57 8.74
N ALA A 67 -6.48 -13.75 7.69
CA ALA A 67 -6.34 -12.95 6.46
C ALA A 67 -6.54 -11.44 6.71
N LEU A 68 -7.50 -11.07 7.58
CA LEU A 68 -7.73 -9.67 7.95
C LEU A 68 -6.55 -9.07 8.73
N THR A 69 -5.90 -9.87 9.59
CA THR A 69 -4.71 -9.45 10.32
C THR A 69 -3.50 -9.29 9.39
N LEU A 70 -3.36 -10.16 8.40
CA LEU A 70 -2.26 -10.10 7.42
C LEU A 70 -2.41 -8.97 6.40
N ALA A 71 -3.64 -8.57 6.08
CA ALA A 71 -3.92 -7.62 5.00
C ALA A 71 -3.13 -6.30 5.09
N PRO A 72 -3.08 -5.58 6.22
CA PRO A 72 -2.32 -4.33 6.32
C PRO A 72 -0.82 -4.53 6.15
N GLU A 73 -0.26 -5.60 6.69
CA GLU A 73 1.17 -5.92 6.57
C GLU A 73 1.56 -6.26 5.14
N VAL A 74 0.73 -7.03 4.45
CA VAL A 74 0.93 -7.36 3.03
C VAL A 74 0.86 -6.11 2.17
N SER A 75 -0.16 -5.26 2.37
CA SER A 75 -0.31 -4.02 1.62
C SER A 75 0.88 -3.07 1.80
N THR A 76 1.33 -2.89 3.04
CA THR A 76 2.53 -2.09 3.37
C THR A 76 3.78 -2.66 2.69
N THR A 77 3.97 -3.98 2.75
CA THR A 77 5.11 -4.66 2.12
C THR A 77 5.10 -4.49 0.61
N LEU A 78 3.95 -4.66 -0.04
CA LEU A 78 3.80 -4.45 -1.48
C LEU A 78 4.08 -3.01 -1.89
N MET A 79 3.64 -2.04 -1.08
CA MET A 79 3.95 -0.63 -1.32
C MET A 79 5.46 -0.38 -1.29
N ARG A 80 6.17 -0.91 -0.27
CA ARG A 80 7.64 -0.82 -0.17
C ARG A 80 8.35 -1.47 -1.35
N LEU A 81 7.89 -2.65 -1.79
CA LEU A 81 8.43 -3.32 -2.98
C LEU A 81 8.21 -2.51 -4.25
N LYS A 82 7.02 -1.95 -4.44
CA LYS A 82 6.73 -1.05 -5.58
C LYS A 82 7.66 0.17 -5.57
N THR A 83 7.89 0.76 -4.41
CA THR A 83 8.83 1.89 -4.25
C THR A 83 10.26 1.46 -4.60
N LEU A 84 10.71 0.31 -4.12
CA LEU A 84 12.05 -0.23 -4.42
C LEU A 84 12.25 -0.43 -5.92
N ILE A 85 11.27 -1.03 -6.60
CA ILE A 85 11.31 -1.25 -8.06
C ILE A 85 11.31 0.09 -8.81
N ALA A 86 10.51 1.06 -8.36
CA ALA A 86 10.42 2.38 -8.99
C ALA A 86 11.70 3.22 -8.82
N THR A 87 12.51 2.94 -7.78
CA THR A 87 13.78 3.66 -7.56
C THR A 87 14.82 3.37 -8.67
N GLY A 88 14.66 2.29 -9.43
CA GLY A 88 15.52 1.94 -10.56
C GLY A 88 15.13 2.59 -11.90
N THR A 89 13.93 3.16 -12.01
CA THR A 89 13.46 3.89 -13.19
C THR A 89 13.57 5.37 -12.89
N GLY A 90 14.34 6.12 -13.68
CA GLY A 90 14.53 7.56 -13.51
C GLY A 90 13.20 8.27 -13.25
N PHE A 91 13.11 8.99 -12.12
CA PHE A 91 11.94 9.79 -11.79
C PHE A 91 11.83 10.95 -12.79
N ASP A 92 10.75 10.98 -13.55
CA ASP A 92 10.41 12.10 -14.42
C ASP A 92 9.18 12.82 -13.84
N PRO A 93 9.34 14.02 -13.29
CA PRO A 93 8.25 14.79 -12.72
C PRO A 93 7.09 15.02 -13.71
N ALA A 94 7.41 15.30 -14.97
CA ALA A 94 6.42 15.69 -15.98
C ALA A 94 5.41 14.60 -16.31
N THR A 95 5.81 13.33 -16.16
CA THR A 95 4.97 12.15 -16.48
C THR A 95 4.52 11.37 -15.25
N SER A 96 4.97 11.77 -14.06
CA SER A 96 4.67 11.06 -12.80
C SER A 96 3.23 11.26 -12.37
N LYS A 97 2.52 10.15 -12.15
CA LYS A 97 1.14 10.10 -11.60
C LYS A 97 1.11 9.74 -10.11
N ARG A 98 2.23 9.90 -9.42
CA ARG A 98 2.35 9.51 -8.03
C ARG A 98 1.42 10.34 -7.15
N ARG A 99 0.87 9.68 -6.13
CA ARG A 99 0.12 10.33 -5.05
C ARG A 99 0.98 10.36 -3.81
N PHE A 100 1.08 11.52 -3.18
CA PHE A 100 1.78 11.69 -1.92
C PHE A 100 0.77 11.96 -0.81
N GLN A 101 0.93 11.24 0.30
CA GLN A 101 0.18 11.44 1.53
C GLN A 101 1.03 12.29 2.47
N ILE A 102 0.60 13.51 2.75
CA ILE A 102 1.38 14.46 3.55
C ILE A 102 0.57 14.88 4.77
N ASN A 103 1.16 14.73 5.94
CA ASN A 103 0.61 15.29 7.16
C ASN A 103 1.33 16.59 7.50
N ALA A 104 0.59 17.70 7.50
CA ALA A 104 1.12 19.02 7.80
C ALA A 104 0.07 19.88 8.54
N SER A 105 0.54 20.81 9.37
CA SER A 105 -0.36 21.79 10.00
C SER A 105 -0.90 22.79 8.95
N ASP A 106 -1.98 23.48 9.29
CA ASP A 106 -2.56 24.51 8.42
C ASP A 106 -1.55 25.62 8.08
N TYR A 107 -0.71 25.98 9.06
CA TYR A 107 0.36 26.96 8.85
C TYR A 107 1.35 26.48 7.78
N ILE A 108 1.89 25.26 7.94
CA ILE A 108 2.83 24.69 6.97
C ILE A 108 2.17 24.51 5.60
N THR A 109 0.90 24.08 5.59
CA THR A 109 0.14 23.96 4.35
C THR A 109 0.06 25.30 3.62
N THR A 110 -0.28 26.36 4.32
CA THR A 110 -0.42 27.69 3.72
C THR A 110 0.91 28.27 3.26
N VAL A 111 1.94 28.21 4.11
CA VAL A 111 3.22 28.91 3.85
C VAL A 111 4.13 28.14 2.89
N LEU A 112 4.10 26.81 2.95
CA LEU A 112 5.03 25.97 2.18
C LEU A 112 4.33 25.16 1.08
N LEU A 113 3.23 24.47 1.39
CA LEU A 113 2.64 23.52 0.46
C LEU A 113 1.81 24.21 -0.63
N VAL A 114 1.16 25.33 -0.35
CA VAL A 114 0.41 26.07 -1.38
C VAL A 114 1.33 26.59 -2.47
N PRO A 115 2.45 27.30 -2.18
CA PRO A 115 3.43 27.68 -3.21
C PRO A 115 4.06 26.48 -3.94
N LEU A 116 4.31 25.37 -3.22
CA LEU A 116 4.81 24.14 -3.84
C LEU A 116 3.80 23.57 -4.85
N ILE A 117 2.50 23.55 -4.49
CA ILE A 117 1.43 23.03 -5.38
C ILE A 117 1.38 23.88 -6.66
N GLU A 118 1.47 25.20 -6.56
CA GLU A 118 1.51 26.08 -7.72
C GLU A 118 2.70 25.74 -8.65
N HIS A 119 3.86 25.49 -8.06
CA HIS A 119 5.05 25.08 -8.82
C HIS A 119 4.90 23.69 -9.46
N LEU A 120 4.36 22.72 -8.71
CA LEU A 120 4.10 21.37 -9.22
C LEU A 120 3.07 21.33 -10.35
N GLN A 121 2.12 22.26 -10.41
CA GLN A 121 1.17 22.33 -11.52
C GLN A 121 1.87 22.56 -12.86
N ILE A 122 3.04 23.19 -12.85
CA ILE A 122 3.85 23.46 -14.05
C ILE A 122 4.79 22.29 -14.34
N GLU A 123 5.54 21.83 -13.35
CA GLU A 123 6.60 20.83 -13.54
C GLU A 123 6.12 19.37 -13.47
N ALA A 124 5.03 19.11 -12.74
CA ALA A 124 4.55 17.77 -12.46
C ALA A 124 3.01 17.72 -12.38
N PRO A 125 2.29 18.04 -13.47
CA PRO A 125 0.85 18.32 -13.45
C PRO A 125 -0.03 17.11 -13.07
N GLU A 126 0.48 15.90 -13.20
CA GLU A 126 -0.25 14.68 -12.86
C GLU A 126 0.00 14.17 -11.42
N ILE A 127 0.95 14.77 -10.70
CA ILE A 127 1.17 14.45 -9.28
C ILE A 127 -0.03 14.91 -8.45
N ARG A 128 -0.40 14.13 -7.44
CA ARG A 128 -1.47 14.44 -6.50
C ARG A 128 -0.92 14.48 -5.07
N LEU A 129 -1.26 15.54 -4.34
CA LEU A 129 -0.95 15.67 -2.92
C LEU A 129 -2.24 15.52 -2.12
N ASN A 130 -2.26 14.56 -1.21
CA ASN A 130 -3.33 14.38 -0.23
C ASN A 130 -2.83 14.92 1.12
N LEU A 131 -3.40 16.03 1.53
CA LEU A 131 -3.01 16.72 2.75
C LEU A 131 -3.95 16.36 3.89
N SER A 132 -3.41 16.13 5.07
CA SER A 132 -4.17 15.92 6.30
C SER A 132 -3.41 16.47 7.51
N LEU A 133 -4.14 16.75 8.58
CA LEU A 133 -3.54 17.26 9.80
C LEU A 133 -2.73 16.17 10.52
N PRO A 134 -1.63 16.54 11.20
CA PRO A 134 -0.90 15.64 12.06
C PRO A 134 -1.78 15.13 13.21
N SER A 135 -1.55 13.90 13.61
CA SER A 135 -2.20 13.24 14.76
C SER A 135 -1.16 12.51 15.60
N ALA A 136 -1.53 12.06 16.79
CA ALA A 136 -0.66 11.26 17.65
C ALA A 136 -0.17 9.95 16.98
N GLN A 137 -0.82 9.51 15.91
CA GLN A 137 -0.45 8.30 15.18
C GLN A 137 0.39 8.58 13.93
N SER A 138 0.63 9.86 13.59
CA SER A 138 1.28 10.23 12.33
C SER A 138 2.70 9.70 12.21
N ALA A 139 3.48 9.68 13.29
CA ALA A 139 4.83 9.11 13.29
C ALA A 139 4.80 7.61 12.95
N ARG A 140 3.95 6.83 13.60
CA ARG A 140 3.78 5.39 13.32
C ARG A 140 3.30 5.14 11.89
N ARG A 141 2.41 5.98 11.38
CA ARG A 141 1.93 5.88 9.99
C ARG A 141 3.03 6.20 8.98
N LEU A 142 3.94 7.13 9.31
CA LEU A 142 5.12 7.40 8.50
C LEU A 142 6.07 6.18 8.49
N GLU A 143 6.36 5.61 9.64
CA GLU A 143 7.17 4.38 9.76
C GLU A 143 6.56 3.19 9.02
N ALA A 144 5.24 3.05 9.08
CA ALA A 144 4.49 2.04 8.33
C ALA A 144 4.44 2.30 6.81
N GLY A 145 4.84 3.51 6.36
CA GLY A 145 4.76 3.91 4.94
C GLY A 145 3.34 4.22 4.45
N GLU A 146 2.41 4.50 5.38
CA GLU A 146 1.05 4.92 5.05
C GLU A 146 0.97 6.41 4.68
N ILE A 147 1.92 7.19 5.13
CA ILE A 147 2.14 8.58 4.71
C ILE A 147 3.58 8.73 4.21
N ASP A 148 3.77 9.60 3.23
CA ASP A 148 5.08 9.82 2.60
C ASP A 148 5.89 10.90 3.32
N LEU A 149 5.21 11.84 3.97
CA LEU A 149 5.86 12.99 4.60
C LEU A 149 5.05 13.47 5.82
N LEU A 150 5.75 13.73 6.91
CA LEU A 150 5.23 14.34 8.11
C LEU A 150 5.99 15.65 8.39
N MET A 151 5.27 16.76 8.42
CA MET A 151 5.80 18.08 8.77
C MET A 151 5.14 18.57 10.06
N THR A 152 5.88 18.47 11.14
CA THR A 152 5.42 18.86 12.48
C THR A 152 6.57 19.48 13.29
N PRO A 153 6.32 20.38 14.24
CA PRO A 153 7.36 20.82 15.17
C PRO A 153 7.95 19.63 15.95
N ASN A 154 9.23 19.67 16.24
CA ASN A 154 9.97 18.60 16.95
C ASN A 154 9.33 18.22 18.29
N GLU A 155 8.69 19.18 18.95
CA GLU A 155 8.02 18.99 20.25
C GLU A 155 6.86 17.96 20.21
N PHE A 156 6.35 17.63 19.03
CA PHE A 156 5.30 16.64 18.81
C PHE A 156 5.82 15.27 18.33
N LEU A 157 7.14 15.12 18.20
CA LEU A 157 7.78 13.85 17.94
C LEU A 157 8.25 13.26 19.27
N GLU A 158 7.80 12.06 19.62
CA GLU A 158 8.40 11.30 20.71
C GLU A 158 9.89 11.11 20.40
N THR A 159 10.75 11.24 21.41
CA THR A 159 12.21 11.41 21.29
C THR A 159 13.00 10.23 20.73
N ASP A 160 12.36 9.18 20.24
CA ASP A 160 12.98 7.92 19.76
C ASP A 160 12.77 7.65 18.26
N HIS A 161 12.70 8.71 17.44
CA HIS A 161 12.72 8.51 15.98
C HIS A 161 14.14 8.67 15.45
N PRO A 162 14.60 7.71 14.58
CA PRO A 162 15.90 7.79 13.95
C PRO A 162 16.05 8.99 13.04
#